data_d8dc1de67d6ac3e78f2b7f86056977c0
#
_entry.id   d8dc1de67d6ac3e78f2b7f86056977c0
#
_cell.length_a   1.000
_cell.length_b   1.000
_cell.length_c   1.000
_cell.angle_alpha   90.00
_cell.angle_beta   90.00
_cell.angle_gamma   90.00
#
_symmetry.space_group_name_H-M   'P 1'
#
loop_
_entity.id
_entity.type
_entity.pdbx_description
1 polymer ?
#
loop_
_entity_poly.entity_id
_entity_poly.type
_entity_poly.pdbx_seq_one_letter_code
_entity_poly.pdbx_strand_id
1 'polypeptide(L)'
;TREGAHSQRRILHAKGDATGFEIVRALAEKVQTHPNVRIWNDHFAIDLIMAANGECAGVLVQRPDDSRVIVRGKAVVLCTGGGGQMYRYTTNPEIATGDGVAMAYRAGAVIRDMEFFQFHPTALSYPGAPRFLISEAVRGEGAVLRNIRGERFMERYDPRLELAPRDIVARAILSEMEETKSTYVYIDITHESPEFIRQRFPSIHEYCLRFGLDLTTDWIPVAPAAHYMMGGVKTDLYGETNIPRLFACGETSSTGVHGANRLASNSLSEAIVFGRRIAERIDRLPPLTGDLRAVSAEGRRTPPAGKIVERRLKLQKTMVRYAGLRRDRTGLQKALDELNRQMPVLRHELRKREELEFANLLTCALLTVKSALFREESRGAHYRTDFPEKDDRRWLKHTTIHRELGIGEEAVGGVREPV
;
A
#
# COMPACT_ATOMS: atom_id res chain seq x y z
N THR A 1 -13.02 6.12 19.27
CA THR A 1 -12.75 4.70 19.54
C THR A 1 -11.26 4.46 19.82
N ARG A 2 -10.90 3.28 20.30
CA ARG A 2 -9.54 2.78 20.46
C ARG A 2 -9.31 1.65 19.46
N GLU A 3 -8.21 1.67 18.77
CA GLU A 3 -7.79 0.60 17.86
C GLU A 3 -6.47 -0.01 18.34
N GLY A 4 -6.05 -1.12 17.75
CA GLY A 4 -4.85 -1.83 18.15
C GLY A 4 -3.61 -0.95 18.18
N ALA A 5 -2.73 -1.16 19.15
CA ALA A 5 -1.53 -0.37 19.45
C ALA A 5 -1.75 1.09 19.84
N HIS A 6 -2.97 1.63 19.84
CA HIS A 6 -3.26 2.94 20.43
C HIS A 6 -3.37 2.87 21.95
N SER A 7 -2.72 3.80 22.66
CA SER A 7 -2.77 3.91 24.13
C SER A 7 -4.05 4.59 24.63
N GLN A 8 -4.69 5.41 23.80
CA GLN A 8 -5.83 6.26 24.14
C GLN A 8 -6.97 6.10 23.13
N ARG A 9 -8.23 6.39 23.54
CA ARG A 9 -9.39 6.52 22.63
C ARG A 9 -9.31 7.86 21.88
N ARG A 10 -8.54 7.92 20.79
CA ARG A 10 -8.29 9.13 19.99
C ARG A 10 -8.77 9.05 18.56
N ILE A 11 -9.28 7.91 18.12
CA ILE A 11 -9.73 7.72 16.75
C ILE A 11 -11.15 8.27 16.61
N LEU A 12 -11.27 9.31 15.77
CA LEU A 12 -12.56 9.84 15.36
C LEU A 12 -13.19 8.93 14.30
N HIS A 13 -14.51 8.86 14.28
CA HIS A 13 -15.25 8.11 13.28
C HIS A 13 -16.49 8.87 12.85
N ALA A 14 -16.94 8.61 11.63
CA ALA A 14 -18.15 9.16 11.04
C ALA A 14 -19.00 8.04 10.45
N LYS A 15 -20.31 8.18 10.50
CA LYS A 15 -21.28 7.21 9.97
C LYS A 15 -21.01 5.76 10.43
N GLY A 16 -20.75 5.59 11.74
CA GLY A 16 -20.40 4.30 12.32
C GLY A 16 -18.98 3.85 11.92
N ASP A 17 -18.84 3.14 10.83
CA ASP A 17 -17.59 2.53 10.33
C ASP A 17 -17.14 3.06 8.96
N ALA A 18 -17.72 4.19 8.47
CA ALA A 18 -17.49 4.72 7.13
C ALA A 18 -16.70 6.05 7.09
N THR A 19 -15.77 6.26 8.03
CA THR A 19 -15.00 7.51 8.16
C THR A 19 -14.24 7.87 6.88
N GLY A 20 -13.56 6.90 6.26
CA GLY A 20 -12.81 7.13 5.01
C GLY A 20 -13.74 7.55 3.87
N PHE A 21 -14.90 6.93 3.76
CA PHE A 21 -15.90 7.31 2.76
C PHE A 21 -16.35 8.76 2.94
N GLU A 22 -16.64 9.19 4.18
CA GLU A 22 -17.12 10.55 4.45
C GLU A 22 -16.06 11.62 4.14
N ILE A 23 -14.79 11.36 4.48
CA ILE A 23 -13.69 12.26 4.14
C ILE A 23 -13.58 12.41 2.61
N VAL A 24 -13.57 11.29 1.88
CA VAL A 24 -13.48 11.32 0.41
C VAL A 24 -14.69 12.01 -0.20
N ARG A 25 -15.91 11.74 0.28
CA ARG A 25 -17.14 12.40 -0.18
C ARG A 25 -17.07 13.92 -0.03
N ALA A 26 -16.68 14.40 1.15
CA ALA A 26 -16.59 15.83 1.45
C ALA A 26 -15.52 16.54 0.59
N LEU A 27 -14.36 15.90 0.41
CA LEU A 27 -13.30 16.45 -0.43
C LEU A 27 -13.68 16.41 -1.92
N ALA A 28 -14.28 15.32 -2.40
CA ALA A 28 -14.71 15.19 -3.79
C ALA A 28 -15.75 16.24 -4.17
N GLU A 29 -16.76 16.48 -3.33
CA GLU A 29 -17.76 17.54 -3.53
C GLU A 29 -17.09 18.92 -3.69
N LYS A 30 -16.11 19.21 -2.84
CA LYS A 30 -15.37 20.48 -2.89
C LYS A 30 -14.55 20.62 -4.16
N VAL A 31 -13.85 19.55 -4.57
CA VAL A 31 -13.00 19.52 -5.76
C VAL A 31 -13.85 19.65 -7.04
N GLN A 32 -14.99 18.94 -7.12
CA GLN A 32 -15.88 18.97 -8.28
C GLN A 32 -16.48 20.34 -8.54
N THR A 33 -16.71 21.12 -7.49
CA THR A 33 -17.30 22.46 -7.58
C THR A 33 -16.26 23.59 -7.68
N HIS A 34 -14.96 23.28 -7.57
CA HIS A 34 -13.91 24.30 -7.55
C HIS A 34 -13.56 24.78 -8.97
N PRO A 35 -13.65 26.08 -9.30
CA PRO A 35 -13.53 26.60 -10.67
C PRO A 35 -12.15 26.38 -11.30
N ASN A 36 -11.10 26.25 -10.50
CA ASN A 36 -9.71 26.09 -10.97
C ASN A 36 -9.27 24.62 -11.03
N VAL A 37 -10.15 23.66 -10.73
CA VAL A 37 -9.82 22.24 -10.77
C VAL A 37 -10.44 21.58 -12.00
N ARG A 38 -9.66 20.83 -12.74
CA ARG A 38 -10.12 19.99 -13.84
C ARG A 38 -9.89 18.53 -13.52
N ILE A 39 -10.94 17.74 -13.56
CA ILE A 39 -10.89 16.29 -13.31
C ILE A 39 -10.93 15.58 -14.67
N TRP A 40 -9.95 14.71 -14.90
CA TRP A 40 -9.87 13.87 -16.08
C TRP A 40 -10.12 12.41 -15.69
N ASN A 41 -11.36 11.99 -15.79
CA ASN A 41 -11.74 10.60 -15.56
C ASN A 41 -11.22 9.70 -16.70
N ASP A 42 -10.98 8.42 -16.39
CA ASP A 42 -10.54 7.38 -17.32
C ASP A 42 -9.24 7.68 -18.08
N HIS A 43 -8.45 8.63 -17.58
CA HIS A 43 -7.11 8.92 -18.07
C HIS A 43 -6.07 8.17 -17.24
N PHE A 44 -5.04 7.63 -17.90
CA PHE A 44 -3.98 6.86 -17.24
C PHE A 44 -2.64 7.60 -17.32
N ALA A 45 -2.03 7.89 -16.18
CA ALA A 45 -0.68 8.46 -16.12
C ALA A 45 0.35 7.36 -16.43
N ILE A 46 1.06 7.48 -17.55
CA ILE A 46 2.02 6.48 -18.03
C ILE A 46 3.38 6.69 -17.38
N ASP A 47 3.90 7.95 -17.48
CA ASP A 47 5.24 8.29 -17.01
C ASP A 47 5.42 9.77 -16.73
N LEU A 48 6.49 10.12 -16.03
CA LEU A 48 6.86 11.49 -15.75
C LEU A 48 7.65 12.08 -16.94
N ILE A 49 7.43 13.36 -17.23
CA ILE A 49 8.17 14.11 -18.23
C ILE A 49 9.21 14.98 -17.53
N MET A 50 10.46 14.79 -17.91
CA MET A 50 11.60 15.50 -17.35
C MET A 50 12.03 16.65 -18.25
N ALA A 51 12.41 17.76 -17.66
CA ALA A 51 13.11 18.85 -18.36
C ALA A 51 14.60 18.53 -18.53
N ALA A 52 15.28 19.24 -19.43
CA ALA A 52 16.70 19.04 -19.69
C ALA A 52 17.59 19.30 -18.46
N ASN A 53 17.15 20.21 -17.57
CA ASN A 53 17.83 20.54 -16.32
C ASN A 53 17.57 19.53 -15.17
N GLY A 54 16.83 18.44 -15.44
CA GLY A 54 16.53 17.40 -14.46
C GLY A 54 15.30 17.66 -13.58
N GLU A 55 14.56 18.75 -13.79
CA GLU A 55 13.30 19.02 -13.11
C GLU A 55 12.15 18.16 -13.67
N CYS A 56 11.16 17.83 -12.85
CA CYS A 56 9.91 17.25 -13.32
C CYS A 56 9.05 18.34 -13.95
N ALA A 57 8.71 18.17 -15.24
CA ALA A 57 8.04 19.18 -16.04
C ALA A 57 6.59 18.81 -16.42
N GLY A 58 6.16 17.58 -16.12
CA GLY A 58 4.81 17.14 -16.46
C GLY A 58 4.64 15.63 -16.42
N VAL A 59 3.56 15.17 -17.03
CA VAL A 59 3.14 13.76 -17.07
C VAL A 59 2.74 13.37 -18.49
N LEU A 60 3.14 12.19 -18.94
CA LEU A 60 2.59 11.54 -20.13
C LEU A 60 1.32 10.80 -19.74
N VAL A 61 0.23 11.13 -20.40
CA VAL A 61 -1.11 10.60 -20.07
C VAL A 61 -1.70 9.89 -21.29
N GLN A 62 -2.27 8.72 -21.08
CA GLN A 62 -3.11 8.01 -22.04
C GLN A 62 -4.57 8.41 -21.83
N ARG A 63 -5.23 8.78 -22.92
CA ARG A 63 -6.67 9.13 -22.95
C ARG A 63 -7.54 7.86 -23.12
N PRO A 64 -8.86 7.97 -22.92
CA PRO A 64 -9.78 6.86 -23.14
C PRO A 64 -9.79 6.31 -24.59
N ASP A 65 -9.38 7.12 -25.57
CA ASP A 65 -9.24 6.74 -26.98
C ASP A 65 -7.86 6.17 -27.34
N ASP A 66 -7.07 5.78 -26.33
CA ASP A 66 -5.69 5.31 -26.44
C ASP A 66 -4.67 6.34 -26.99
N SER A 67 -5.07 7.55 -27.32
CA SER A 67 -4.16 8.62 -27.68
C SER A 67 -3.34 9.07 -26.46
N ARG A 68 -2.16 9.61 -26.70
CA ARG A 68 -1.25 10.08 -25.64
C ARG A 68 -1.06 11.59 -25.69
N VAL A 69 -1.04 12.22 -24.54
CA VAL A 69 -0.85 13.66 -24.39
C VAL A 69 0.16 13.94 -23.27
N ILE A 70 0.98 14.97 -23.46
CA ILE A 70 1.85 15.50 -22.41
C ILE A 70 1.12 16.63 -21.70
N VAL A 71 0.94 16.48 -20.39
CA VAL A 71 0.41 17.52 -19.52
C VAL A 71 1.57 18.20 -18.82
N ARG A 72 1.86 19.43 -19.19
CA ARG A 72 2.91 20.24 -18.54
C ARG A 72 2.35 20.91 -17.29
N GLY A 73 3.18 21.02 -16.26
CA GLY A 73 2.81 21.67 -15.01
C GLY A 73 4.01 22.30 -14.31
N LYS A 74 3.74 23.31 -13.48
CA LYS A 74 4.72 23.94 -12.59
C LYS A 74 5.31 22.93 -11.59
N ALA A 75 4.52 21.93 -11.21
CA ALA A 75 4.90 20.80 -10.37
C ALA A 75 4.01 19.60 -10.68
N VAL A 76 4.47 18.41 -10.30
CA VAL A 76 3.69 17.16 -10.33
C VAL A 76 3.60 16.62 -8.91
N VAL A 77 2.39 16.26 -8.48
CA VAL A 77 2.15 15.62 -7.19
C VAL A 77 1.61 14.21 -7.42
N LEU A 78 2.35 13.21 -6.98
CA LEU A 78 1.92 11.81 -7.03
C LEU A 78 1.04 11.49 -5.82
N CYS A 79 -0.24 11.21 -6.07
CA CYS A 79 -1.24 10.80 -5.07
C CYS A 79 -1.91 9.49 -5.51
N THR A 80 -1.13 8.55 -6.02
CA THR A 80 -1.61 7.37 -6.76
C THR A 80 -1.95 6.16 -5.89
N GLY A 81 -1.85 6.30 -4.56
CA GLY A 81 -2.03 5.18 -3.64
C GLY A 81 -0.88 4.18 -3.69
N GLY A 82 -1.11 3.01 -3.11
CA GLY A 82 -0.11 1.95 -3.00
C GLY A 82 -0.16 0.89 -4.10
N GLY A 83 0.54 -0.23 -3.86
CA GLY A 83 0.67 -1.34 -4.79
C GLY A 83 0.10 -2.67 -4.27
N GLY A 84 -1.02 -2.66 -3.54
CA GLY A 84 -1.58 -3.87 -2.94
C GLY A 84 -1.93 -4.98 -3.91
N GLN A 85 -2.18 -4.63 -5.16
CA GLN A 85 -2.42 -5.58 -6.24
C GLN A 85 -1.20 -6.43 -6.63
N MET A 86 -0.03 -6.19 -6.03
CA MET A 86 1.10 -7.13 -6.08
C MET A 86 0.77 -8.47 -5.40
N TYR A 87 -0.19 -8.49 -4.48
CA TYR A 87 -0.58 -9.68 -3.73
C TYR A 87 -1.92 -10.22 -4.21
N ARG A 88 -2.05 -11.54 -4.23
CA ARG A 88 -3.30 -12.22 -4.63
C ARG A 88 -4.47 -11.88 -3.73
N TYR A 89 -4.20 -11.73 -2.43
CA TYR A 89 -5.20 -11.40 -1.41
C TYR A 89 -4.90 -10.02 -0.86
N THR A 90 -5.74 -9.06 -1.21
CA THR A 90 -5.60 -7.66 -0.80
C THR A 90 -6.97 -7.03 -0.55
N THR A 91 -7.02 -6.10 0.39
CA THR A 91 -8.19 -5.25 0.66
C THR A 91 -8.22 -4.01 -0.26
N ASN A 92 -7.18 -3.84 -1.08
CA ASN A 92 -7.06 -2.68 -1.94
C ASN A 92 -7.87 -2.86 -3.23
N PRO A 93 -8.40 -1.76 -3.81
CA PRO A 93 -9.09 -1.79 -5.08
C PRO A 93 -8.18 -2.24 -6.23
N GLU A 94 -8.77 -2.66 -7.34
CA GLU A 94 -8.04 -3.18 -8.52
C GLU A 94 -7.06 -2.19 -9.12
N ILE A 95 -7.29 -0.88 -8.91
CA ILE A 95 -6.44 0.21 -9.39
C ILE A 95 -5.19 0.46 -8.51
N ALA A 96 -5.02 -0.24 -7.39
CA ALA A 96 -3.86 -0.08 -6.51
C ALA A 96 -2.65 -0.85 -7.08
N THR A 97 -2.10 -0.37 -8.19
CA THR A 97 -1.07 -1.02 -9.02
C THR A 97 0.34 -0.44 -8.87
N GLY A 98 0.52 0.51 -7.93
CA GLY A 98 1.84 1.08 -7.60
C GLY A 98 2.38 2.04 -8.66
N ASP A 99 1.50 2.65 -9.45
CA ASP A 99 1.87 3.43 -10.64
C ASP A 99 2.80 4.59 -10.32
N GLY A 100 2.51 5.39 -9.28
CA GLY A 100 3.35 6.53 -8.90
C GLY A 100 4.73 6.13 -8.43
N VAL A 101 4.85 5.03 -7.67
CA VAL A 101 6.15 4.51 -7.22
C VAL A 101 6.97 4.06 -8.43
N ALA A 102 6.36 3.34 -9.37
CA ALA A 102 7.04 2.85 -10.57
C ALA A 102 7.47 4.02 -11.49
N MET A 103 6.59 5.02 -11.72
CA MET A 103 6.92 6.22 -12.49
C MET A 103 8.07 7.01 -11.84
N ALA A 104 7.99 7.23 -10.53
CA ALA A 104 9.03 7.94 -9.78
C ALA A 104 10.37 7.22 -9.86
N TYR A 105 10.39 5.88 -9.68
CA TYR A 105 11.59 5.07 -9.82
C TYR A 105 12.22 5.17 -11.21
N ARG A 106 11.41 5.09 -12.27
CA ARG A 106 11.89 5.24 -13.64
C ARG A 106 12.47 6.63 -13.91
N ALA A 107 11.89 7.65 -13.29
CA ALA A 107 12.38 9.03 -13.39
C ALA A 107 13.68 9.29 -12.59
N GLY A 108 14.10 8.38 -11.71
CA GLY A 108 15.28 8.53 -10.85
C GLY A 108 14.97 9.08 -9.46
N ALA A 109 13.73 8.97 -8.99
CA ALA A 109 13.43 9.22 -7.60
C ALA A 109 13.98 8.10 -6.70
N VAL A 110 14.36 8.47 -5.48
CA VAL A 110 14.72 7.50 -4.44
C VAL A 110 13.45 6.86 -3.91
N ILE A 111 13.43 5.54 -3.91
CA ILE A 111 12.38 4.74 -3.29
C ILE A 111 12.88 4.23 -1.93
N ARG A 112 12.01 4.23 -0.92
CA ARG A 112 12.41 3.94 0.46
C ARG A 112 11.49 2.91 1.09
N ASP A 113 12.07 1.99 1.90
CA ASP A 113 11.35 1.10 2.83
C ASP A 113 10.33 0.15 2.18
N MET A 114 10.57 -0.29 0.95
CA MET A 114 9.61 -1.13 0.19
C MET A 114 9.38 -2.52 0.82
N GLU A 115 10.25 -2.99 1.70
CA GLU A 115 10.06 -4.23 2.47
C GLU A 115 8.93 -4.16 3.47
N PHE A 116 8.52 -2.95 3.89
CA PHE A 116 7.46 -2.76 4.87
C PHE A 116 6.09 -2.67 4.19
N PHE A 117 5.44 -3.82 4.09
CA PHE A 117 4.08 -3.94 3.58
C PHE A 117 3.18 -4.53 4.66
N GLN A 118 2.18 -3.75 5.11
CA GLN A 118 1.27 -4.16 6.18
C GLN A 118 0.20 -5.10 5.64
N PHE A 119 -0.01 -6.21 6.34
CA PHE A 119 -1.15 -7.09 6.14
C PHE A 119 -2.21 -6.79 7.20
N HIS A 120 -3.46 -6.60 6.77
CA HIS A 120 -4.56 -6.50 7.72
C HIS A 120 -4.95 -7.90 8.19
N PRO A 121 -5.07 -8.13 9.51
CA PRO A 121 -5.37 -9.45 10.04
C PRO A 121 -6.70 -10.03 9.59
N THR A 122 -7.73 -9.18 9.51
CA THR A 122 -9.13 -9.58 9.41
C THR A 122 -9.78 -9.05 8.13
N ALA A 123 -9.44 -9.62 6.98
CA ALA A 123 -10.18 -9.45 5.73
C ALA A 123 -11.16 -10.61 5.55
N LEU A 124 -12.38 -10.33 5.12
CA LEU A 124 -13.41 -11.36 4.85
C LEU A 124 -12.83 -12.47 3.97
N SER A 125 -12.96 -13.70 4.41
CA SER A 125 -12.47 -14.89 3.72
C SER A 125 -13.60 -15.88 3.45
N TYR A 126 -14.49 -15.51 2.54
CA TYR A 126 -15.68 -16.30 2.20
C TYR A 126 -15.68 -16.62 0.70
N PRO A 127 -16.06 -17.84 0.29
CA PRO A 127 -16.13 -18.21 -1.12
C PRO A 127 -17.02 -17.26 -1.94
N GLY A 128 -16.48 -16.74 -3.05
CA GLY A 128 -17.19 -15.80 -3.92
C GLY A 128 -17.22 -14.35 -3.45
N ALA A 129 -16.79 -14.05 -2.20
CA ALA A 129 -16.70 -12.68 -1.71
C ALA A 129 -15.31 -12.07 -2.00
N PRO A 130 -15.23 -10.79 -2.40
CA PRO A 130 -13.99 -10.03 -2.37
C PRO A 130 -13.42 -9.95 -0.95
N ARG A 131 -12.11 -9.67 -0.84
CA ARG A 131 -11.43 -9.44 0.45
C ARG A 131 -11.86 -8.11 1.07
N PHE A 132 -13.07 -8.06 1.57
CA PHE A 132 -13.61 -6.89 2.27
C PHE A 132 -12.95 -6.72 3.64
N LEU A 133 -12.68 -5.47 4.03
CA LEU A 133 -12.05 -5.15 5.30
C LEU A 133 -13.04 -5.27 6.46
N ILE A 134 -12.85 -6.26 7.33
CA ILE A 134 -13.48 -6.25 8.66
C ILE A 134 -12.59 -5.38 9.55
N SER A 135 -13.01 -4.14 9.73
CA SER A 135 -12.20 -3.08 10.35
C SER A 135 -11.64 -3.50 11.72
N GLU A 136 -10.48 -2.98 12.05
CA GLU A 136 -9.87 -3.15 13.38
C GLU A 136 -10.75 -2.61 14.51
N ALA A 137 -11.64 -1.66 14.21
CA ALA A 137 -12.60 -1.16 15.17
C ALA A 137 -13.49 -2.28 15.77
N VAL A 138 -13.76 -3.35 15.01
CA VAL A 138 -14.53 -4.51 15.51
C VAL A 138 -13.78 -5.20 16.66
N ARG A 139 -12.44 -5.38 16.53
CA ARG A 139 -11.59 -5.86 17.62
C ARG A 139 -11.45 -4.83 18.75
N GLY A 140 -11.44 -3.55 18.39
CA GLY A 140 -11.43 -2.42 19.33
C GLY A 140 -12.64 -2.35 20.24
N GLU A 141 -13.79 -2.84 19.78
CA GLU A 141 -15.03 -2.95 20.57
C GLU A 141 -15.22 -4.35 21.18
N GLY A 142 -14.16 -5.17 21.20
CA GLY A 142 -14.14 -6.39 22.02
C GLY A 142 -14.25 -7.72 21.26
N ALA A 143 -14.34 -7.70 19.91
CA ALA A 143 -14.38 -8.94 19.15
C ALA A 143 -13.16 -9.82 19.40
N VAL A 144 -13.37 -11.12 19.48
CA VAL A 144 -12.34 -12.14 19.72
C VAL A 144 -12.05 -12.93 18.45
N LEU A 145 -10.84 -13.51 18.37
CA LEU A 145 -10.42 -14.36 17.27
C LEU A 145 -10.49 -15.83 17.69
N ARG A 146 -11.14 -16.65 16.86
CA ARG A 146 -11.28 -18.09 17.09
C ARG A 146 -10.77 -18.89 15.90
N ASN A 147 -10.10 -20.01 16.16
CA ASN A 147 -9.74 -20.96 15.13
C ASN A 147 -10.98 -21.79 14.69
N ILE A 148 -10.81 -22.66 13.70
CA ILE A 148 -11.93 -23.49 13.18
C ILE A 148 -12.46 -24.51 14.21
N ARG A 149 -11.75 -24.72 15.35
CA ARG A 149 -12.22 -25.55 16.46
C ARG A 149 -13.05 -24.75 17.46
N GLY A 150 -13.21 -23.42 17.25
CA GLY A 150 -13.91 -22.52 18.16
C GLY A 150 -13.06 -21.97 19.31
N GLU A 151 -11.78 -22.32 19.37
CA GLU A 151 -10.86 -21.91 20.45
C GLU A 151 -10.38 -20.48 20.22
N ARG A 152 -10.46 -19.63 21.25
CA ARG A 152 -9.77 -18.34 21.27
C ARG A 152 -8.26 -18.59 21.39
N PHE A 153 -7.46 -17.98 20.54
CA PHE A 153 -6.05 -18.35 20.43
C PHE A 153 -5.05 -17.22 20.72
N MET A 154 -5.47 -15.96 20.71
CA MET A 154 -4.53 -14.84 20.83
C MET A 154 -3.72 -14.83 22.13
N GLU A 155 -4.23 -15.43 23.19
CA GLU A 155 -3.53 -15.59 24.47
C GLU A 155 -2.18 -16.32 24.35
N ARG A 156 -2.04 -17.20 23.36
CA ARG A 156 -0.81 -17.96 23.10
C ARG A 156 0.27 -17.12 22.39
N TYR A 157 -0.10 -15.97 21.82
CA TYR A 157 0.77 -15.18 20.95
C TYR A 157 1.17 -13.82 21.51
N ASP A 158 0.27 -13.12 22.21
CA ASP A 158 0.58 -11.79 22.75
C ASP A 158 -0.34 -11.43 23.93
N PRO A 159 0.21 -10.89 25.04
CA PRO A 159 -0.58 -10.51 26.21
C PRO A 159 -1.60 -9.39 25.97
N ARG A 160 -1.47 -8.63 24.87
CA ARG A 160 -2.43 -7.61 24.44
C ARG A 160 -3.61 -8.21 23.68
N LEU A 161 -3.61 -9.51 23.45
CA LEU A 161 -4.66 -10.28 22.79
C LEU A 161 -4.97 -9.71 21.37
N GLU A 162 -6.24 -9.56 21.05
CA GLU A 162 -6.72 -9.05 19.75
C GLU A 162 -6.35 -7.58 19.49
N LEU A 163 -5.89 -6.84 20.51
CA LEU A 163 -5.40 -5.46 20.40
C LEU A 163 -3.87 -5.36 20.22
N ALA A 164 -3.19 -6.48 20.06
CA ALA A 164 -1.78 -6.48 19.66
C ALA A 164 -1.60 -5.78 18.28
N PRO A 165 -0.39 -5.30 17.93
CA PRO A 165 -0.09 -4.74 16.62
C PRO A 165 -0.50 -5.68 15.48
N ARG A 166 -0.90 -5.10 14.34
CA ARG A 166 -1.42 -5.84 13.17
C ARG A 166 -0.51 -6.94 12.68
N ASP A 167 0.79 -6.72 12.69
CA ASP A 167 1.78 -7.70 12.27
C ASP A 167 1.81 -8.93 13.16
N ILE A 168 1.66 -8.76 14.47
CA ILE A 168 1.57 -9.86 15.44
C ILE A 168 0.28 -10.64 15.24
N VAL A 169 -0.87 -9.94 15.18
CA VAL A 169 -2.16 -10.60 14.99
C VAL A 169 -2.22 -11.36 13.66
N ALA A 170 -1.71 -10.75 12.57
CA ALA A 170 -1.70 -11.39 11.26
C ALA A 170 -0.83 -12.66 11.23
N ARG A 171 0.35 -12.64 11.90
CA ARG A 171 1.20 -13.84 12.02
C ARG A 171 0.58 -14.90 12.92
N ALA A 172 -0.12 -14.51 13.99
CA ALA A 172 -0.86 -15.43 14.85
C ALA A 172 -1.96 -16.15 14.06
N ILE A 173 -2.76 -15.41 13.30
CA ILE A 173 -3.80 -16.00 12.42
C ILE A 173 -3.18 -16.96 11.42
N LEU A 174 -2.07 -16.58 10.77
CA LEU A 174 -1.38 -17.48 9.83
C LEU A 174 -0.92 -18.77 10.52
N SER A 175 -0.38 -18.70 11.73
CA SER A 175 0.02 -19.88 12.51
C SER A 175 -1.17 -20.80 12.81
N GLU A 176 -2.31 -20.23 13.22
CA GLU A 176 -3.54 -21.02 13.49
C GLU A 176 -4.09 -21.66 12.22
N MET A 177 -4.06 -20.95 11.10
CA MET A 177 -4.47 -21.49 9.80
C MET A 177 -3.60 -22.67 9.39
N GLU A 178 -2.29 -22.59 9.60
CA GLU A 178 -1.34 -23.68 9.30
C GLU A 178 -1.54 -24.87 10.24
N GLU A 179 -1.66 -24.65 11.55
CA GLU A 179 -1.88 -25.67 12.57
C GLU A 179 -3.19 -26.44 12.33
N THR A 180 -4.25 -25.70 12.04
CA THR A 180 -5.58 -26.27 11.83
C THR A 180 -5.83 -26.71 10.39
N LYS A 181 -4.88 -26.52 9.49
CA LYS A 181 -5.00 -26.79 8.02
C LYS A 181 -6.21 -26.08 7.40
N SER A 182 -6.50 -24.88 7.88
CA SER A 182 -7.59 -24.03 7.40
C SER A 182 -7.07 -22.89 6.52
N THR A 183 -7.94 -22.29 5.74
CA THR A 183 -7.67 -21.09 4.94
C THR A 183 -8.23 -19.81 5.58
N TYR A 184 -8.80 -19.89 6.77
CA TYR A 184 -9.38 -18.81 7.54
C TYR A 184 -9.45 -19.12 9.04
N VAL A 185 -9.69 -18.11 9.82
CA VAL A 185 -10.13 -18.15 11.22
C VAL A 185 -11.42 -17.36 11.35
N TYR A 186 -12.02 -17.30 12.52
CA TYR A 186 -13.23 -16.51 12.74
C TYR A 186 -12.94 -15.28 13.59
N ILE A 187 -13.66 -14.18 13.30
CA ILE A 187 -13.84 -13.06 14.21
C ILE A 187 -15.26 -13.12 14.78
N ASP A 188 -15.38 -13.02 16.09
CA ASP A 188 -16.59 -13.19 16.88
C ASP A 188 -16.86 -11.95 17.73
N ILE A 189 -17.98 -11.27 17.49
CA ILE A 189 -18.49 -10.14 18.28
C ILE A 189 -19.92 -10.43 18.79
N THR A 190 -20.38 -11.65 18.70
CA THR A 190 -21.77 -12.05 19.03
C THR A 190 -22.14 -11.90 20.51
N HIS A 191 -21.19 -11.60 21.37
CA HIS A 191 -21.42 -11.27 22.78
C HIS A 191 -21.95 -9.85 23.00
N GLU A 192 -21.84 -8.98 21.99
CA GLU A 192 -22.43 -7.63 22.01
C GLU A 192 -23.88 -7.66 21.54
N SER A 193 -24.67 -6.65 21.94
CA SER A 193 -26.08 -6.60 21.54
C SER A 193 -26.24 -6.38 20.03
N PRO A 194 -27.24 -6.99 19.38
CA PRO A 194 -27.51 -6.79 17.96
C PRO A 194 -27.72 -5.31 17.58
N GLU A 195 -28.34 -4.54 18.47
CA GLU A 195 -28.59 -3.10 18.27
C GLU A 195 -27.27 -2.34 18.24
N PHE A 196 -26.35 -2.61 19.17
CA PHE A 196 -25.02 -2.02 19.20
C PHE A 196 -24.25 -2.34 17.93
N ILE A 197 -24.21 -3.61 17.52
CA ILE A 197 -23.49 -4.07 16.33
C ILE A 197 -23.99 -3.35 15.06
N ARG A 198 -25.30 -3.29 14.85
CA ARG A 198 -25.92 -2.62 13.68
C ARG A 198 -25.67 -1.12 13.68
N GLN A 199 -25.70 -0.48 14.86
CA GLN A 199 -25.45 0.97 14.96
C GLN A 199 -23.96 1.29 14.80
N ARG A 200 -23.07 0.46 15.35
CA ARG A 200 -21.64 0.73 15.36
C ARG A 200 -20.94 0.33 14.07
N PHE A 201 -21.39 -0.75 13.42
CA PHE A 201 -20.79 -1.32 12.22
C PHE A 201 -21.80 -1.52 11.08
N PRO A 202 -22.57 -0.47 10.69
CA PRO A 202 -23.63 -0.61 9.70
C PRO A 202 -23.12 -1.09 8.35
N SER A 203 -21.98 -0.58 7.88
CA SER A 203 -21.42 -0.95 6.57
C SER A 203 -20.88 -2.37 6.56
N ILE A 204 -20.18 -2.78 7.63
CA ILE A 204 -19.63 -4.14 7.74
C ILE A 204 -20.77 -5.14 7.84
N HIS A 205 -21.77 -4.86 8.68
CA HIS A 205 -22.94 -5.72 8.85
C HIS A 205 -23.69 -5.91 7.54
N GLU A 206 -24.04 -4.82 6.86
CA GLU A 206 -24.74 -4.86 5.56
C GLU A 206 -23.91 -5.64 4.51
N TYR A 207 -22.60 -5.40 4.47
CA TYR A 207 -21.74 -6.10 3.51
C TYR A 207 -21.71 -7.62 3.76
N CYS A 208 -21.57 -8.06 5.01
CA CYS A 208 -21.59 -9.47 5.38
C CYS A 208 -22.94 -10.13 5.04
N LEU A 209 -24.06 -9.44 5.29
CA LEU A 209 -25.42 -9.93 4.97
C LEU A 209 -25.59 -10.24 3.48
N ARG A 210 -24.92 -9.54 2.55
CA ARG A 210 -24.95 -9.84 1.11
C ARG A 210 -24.47 -11.25 0.77
N PHE A 211 -23.68 -11.86 1.67
CA PHE A 211 -23.14 -13.21 1.55
C PHE A 211 -23.81 -14.18 2.53
N GLY A 212 -24.90 -13.79 3.16
CA GLY A 212 -25.64 -14.63 4.11
C GLY A 212 -24.96 -14.76 5.48
N LEU A 213 -24.08 -13.83 5.85
CA LEU A 213 -23.38 -13.79 7.13
C LEU A 213 -23.92 -12.65 7.98
N ASP A 214 -24.57 -12.96 9.09
CA ASP A 214 -25.10 -11.97 10.05
C ASP A 214 -24.10 -11.74 11.18
N LEU A 215 -23.47 -10.56 11.22
CA LEU A 215 -22.48 -10.19 12.22
C LEU A 215 -23.02 -10.24 13.66
N THR A 216 -24.35 -10.23 13.84
CA THR A 216 -25.00 -10.28 15.16
C THR A 216 -25.16 -11.70 15.71
N THR A 217 -25.08 -12.72 14.85
CA THR A 217 -25.30 -14.13 15.23
C THR A 217 -24.21 -15.07 14.77
N ASP A 218 -23.45 -14.68 13.70
CA ASP A 218 -22.47 -15.55 13.07
C ASP A 218 -21.04 -15.11 13.38
N TRP A 219 -20.15 -16.06 13.51
CA TRP A 219 -18.72 -15.81 13.46
C TRP A 219 -18.31 -15.59 12.01
N ILE A 220 -17.66 -14.45 11.74
CA ILE A 220 -17.31 -14.08 10.37
C ILE A 220 -15.94 -14.68 10.00
N PRO A 221 -15.84 -15.45 8.91
CA PRO A 221 -14.59 -16.03 8.45
C PRO A 221 -13.65 -14.95 7.91
N VAL A 222 -12.44 -14.89 8.44
CA VAL A 222 -11.44 -13.87 8.11
C VAL A 222 -10.06 -14.50 7.88
N ALA A 223 -9.23 -13.85 7.07
CA ALA A 223 -7.84 -14.21 6.87
C ALA A 223 -7.00 -12.94 6.60
N PRO A 224 -5.68 -12.99 6.84
CA PRO A 224 -4.80 -11.88 6.53
C PRO A 224 -4.80 -11.54 5.03
N ALA A 225 -4.79 -10.24 4.72
CA ALA A 225 -4.68 -9.74 3.36
C ALA A 225 -3.75 -8.52 3.30
N ALA A 226 -3.04 -8.36 2.18
CA ALA A 226 -2.23 -7.17 1.94
C ALA A 226 -3.11 -5.91 2.00
N HIS A 227 -2.64 -4.87 2.70
CA HIS A 227 -3.50 -3.76 3.06
C HIS A 227 -2.90 -2.39 2.84
N TYR A 228 -1.65 -2.16 3.27
CA TYR A 228 -1.02 -0.85 3.21
C TYR A 228 0.49 -0.94 2.98
N MET A 229 0.99 -0.15 2.03
CA MET A 229 2.40 -0.02 1.69
C MET A 229 3.01 1.14 2.47
N MET A 230 3.90 0.86 3.46
CA MET A 230 4.59 1.92 4.21
C MET A 230 5.78 2.48 3.44
N GLY A 231 6.39 1.68 2.60
CA GLY A 231 7.40 2.12 1.63
C GLY A 231 6.80 2.92 0.47
N GLY A 232 7.65 3.53 -0.33
CA GLY A 232 7.23 4.33 -1.48
C GLY A 232 8.26 5.36 -1.89
N VAL A 233 7.82 6.39 -2.59
CA VAL A 233 8.68 7.51 -3.01
C VAL A 233 9.16 8.27 -1.78
N LYS A 234 10.48 8.34 -1.58
CA LYS A 234 11.07 9.10 -0.47
C LYS A 234 10.70 10.58 -0.58
N THR A 235 10.21 11.15 0.49
CA THR A 235 9.93 12.59 0.59
C THR A 235 10.51 13.19 1.87
N ASP A 236 10.68 14.51 1.84
CA ASP A 236 10.93 15.30 3.02
C ASP A 236 9.62 15.65 3.78
N LEU A 237 9.71 16.52 4.79
CA LEU A 237 8.58 16.97 5.59
C LEU A 237 7.55 17.83 4.82
N TYR A 238 7.88 18.26 3.61
CA TYR A 238 7.02 19.03 2.71
C TYR A 238 6.54 18.24 1.51
N GLY A 239 6.80 16.93 1.48
CA GLY A 239 6.42 16.04 0.39
C GLY A 239 7.30 16.17 -0.86
N GLU A 240 8.43 16.90 -0.79
CA GLU A 240 9.38 17.03 -1.90
C GLU A 240 10.21 15.75 -2.05
N THR A 241 10.43 15.32 -3.28
CA THR A 241 11.34 14.22 -3.61
C THR A 241 12.76 14.76 -3.89
N ASN A 242 13.71 13.86 -4.21
CA ASN A 242 15.02 14.27 -4.71
C ASN A 242 14.98 14.84 -6.15
N ILE A 243 13.86 14.74 -6.83
CA ILE A 243 13.65 15.33 -8.16
C ILE A 243 12.93 16.68 -7.97
N PRO A 244 13.53 17.81 -8.37
CA PRO A 244 12.88 19.11 -8.21
C PRO A 244 11.51 19.15 -8.92
N ARG A 245 10.53 19.80 -8.29
CA ARG A 245 9.14 19.94 -8.76
C ARG A 245 8.33 18.62 -8.78
N LEU A 246 8.88 17.51 -8.28
CA LEU A 246 8.18 16.26 -8.06
C LEU A 246 7.89 16.08 -6.58
N PHE A 247 6.62 15.92 -6.26
CA PHE A 247 6.10 15.69 -4.91
C PHE A 247 5.37 14.34 -4.84
N ALA A 248 5.28 13.79 -3.65
CA ALA A 248 4.45 12.60 -3.40
C ALA A 248 3.70 12.73 -2.07
N CYS A 249 2.45 12.23 -2.03
CA CYS A 249 1.55 12.36 -0.88
C CYS A 249 0.71 11.09 -0.70
N GLY A 250 0.42 10.75 0.55
CA GLY A 250 -0.34 9.54 0.91
C GLY A 250 0.44 8.26 0.66
N GLU A 251 -0.24 7.15 0.44
CA GLU A 251 0.35 5.81 0.40
C GLU A 251 1.42 5.60 -0.70
N THR A 252 1.45 6.43 -1.73
CA THR A 252 2.53 6.37 -2.72
C THR A 252 3.87 6.90 -2.21
N SER A 253 3.86 7.68 -1.11
CA SER A 253 5.03 8.29 -0.50
C SER A 253 5.54 7.51 0.69
N SER A 254 6.85 7.61 0.96
CA SER A 254 7.48 7.20 2.20
C SER A 254 7.97 8.43 2.95
N THR A 255 7.10 8.99 3.80
CA THR A 255 7.37 10.18 4.62
C THR A 255 8.17 9.86 5.87
N GLY A 256 8.16 8.58 6.31
CA GLY A 256 8.70 8.12 7.58
C GLY A 256 7.68 8.06 8.73
N VAL A 257 6.50 8.68 8.58
CA VAL A 257 5.46 8.74 9.63
C VAL A 257 5.00 7.34 10.07
N HIS A 258 4.97 6.38 9.17
CA HIS A 258 4.49 5.03 9.46
C HIS A 258 5.56 4.05 9.94
N GLY A 259 6.84 4.37 9.72
CA GLY A 259 7.92 3.46 10.07
C GLY A 259 7.73 2.06 9.48
N ALA A 260 8.07 1.04 10.25
CA ALA A 260 7.99 -0.36 9.83
C ALA A 260 6.58 -0.99 9.96
N ASN A 261 5.64 -0.31 10.62
CA ASN A 261 4.27 -0.80 10.79
C ASN A 261 3.30 0.34 11.10
N ARG A 262 2.42 0.65 10.17
CA ARG A 262 1.48 1.75 10.27
C ARG A 262 0.51 1.57 11.44
N LEU A 263 0.37 2.59 12.24
CA LEU A 263 -0.69 2.66 13.26
C LEU A 263 -2.04 2.88 12.58
N ALA A 264 -3.06 2.19 13.03
CA ALA A 264 -4.41 2.29 12.47
C ALA A 264 -4.88 3.75 12.39
N SER A 265 -5.63 4.08 11.34
CA SER A 265 -6.19 5.40 11.04
C SER A 265 -5.21 6.55 10.75
N ASN A 266 -3.90 6.36 10.90
CA ASN A 266 -2.91 7.43 10.66
C ASN A 266 -2.72 7.79 9.18
N SER A 267 -3.06 6.91 8.24
CA SER A 267 -2.88 7.16 6.80
C SER A 267 -3.69 8.35 6.28
N LEU A 268 -4.93 8.50 6.75
CA LEU A 268 -5.79 9.61 6.35
C LEU A 268 -5.27 10.95 6.88
N SER A 269 -4.83 10.98 8.13
CA SER A 269 -4.23 12.17 8.76
C SER A 269 -2.94 12.60 8.05
N GLU A 270 -2.07 11.63 7.70
CA GLU A 270 -0.87 11.88 6.91
C GLU A 270 -1.20 12.53 5.57
N ALA A 271 -2.12 11.93 4.80
CA ALA A 271 -2.49 12.44 3.48
C ALA A 271 -3.02 13.89 3.54
N ILE A 272 -3.84 14.22 4.53
CA ILE A 272 -4.39 15.57 4.70
C ILE A 272 -3.29 16.58 5.07
N VAL A 273 -2.42 16.24 6.02
CA VAL A 273 -1.34 17.13 6.48
C VAL A 273 -0.32 17.39 5.36
N PHE A 274 0.15 16.33 4.70
CA PHE A 274 1.13 16.47 3.62
C PHE A 274 0.52 17.13 2.38
N GLY A 275 -0.74 16.85 2.03
CA GLY A 275 -1.43 17.55 0.95
C GLY A 275 -1.42 19.07 1.15
N ARG A 276 -1.70 19.56 2.35
CA ARG A 276 -1.62 20.97 2.69
C ARG A 276 -0.20 21.52 2.57
N ARG A 277 0.79 20.84 3.15
CA ARG A 277 2.20 21.28 3.09
C ARG A 277 2.73 21.37 1.67
N ILE A 278 2.37 20.38 0.82
CA ILE A 278 2.73 20.37 -0.59
C ILE A 278 2.10 21.58 -1.32
N ALA A 279 0.83 21.87 -1.09
CA ALA A 279 0.17 23.02 -1.71
C ALA A 279 0.88 24.34 -1.34
N GLU A 280 1.17 24.55 -0.06
CA GLU A 280 1.91 25.72 0.43
C GLU A 280 3.32 25.83 -0.19
N ARG A 281 3.96 24.70 -0.48
CA ARG A 281 5.29 24.66 -1.09
C ARG A 281 5.24 24.94 -2.58
N ILE A 282 4.30 24.36 -3.30
CA ILE A 282 4.11 24.56 -4.75
C ILE A 282 3.77 26.02 -5.05
N ASP A 283 2.98 26.66 -4.20
CA ASP A 283 2.59 28.07 -4.39
C ASP A 283 3.80 29.00 -4.51
N ARG A 284 4.86 28.71 -3.77
CA ARG A 284 6.13 29.47 -3.76
C ARG A 284 7.09 29.14 -4.92
N LEU A 285 6.83 28.11 -5.71
CA LEU A 285 7.72 27.74 -6.81
C LEU A 285 7.64 28.77 -7.94
N PRO A 286 8.76 29.14 -8.60
CA PRO A 286 8.75 29.95 -9.80
C PRO A 286 8.14 29.17 -10.98
N PRO A 287 7.75 29.85 -12.05
CA PRO A 287 7.33 29.19 -13.29
C PRO A 287 8.36 28.18 -13.80
N LEU A 288 7.92 27.16 -14.53
CA LEU A 288 8.81 26.21 -15.20
C LEU A 288 9.48 26.88 -16.40
N THR A 289 10.80 26.83 -16.48
CA THR A 289 11.59 27.50 -17.54
C THR A 289 12.36 26.53 -18.44
N GLY A 290 12.46 25.25 -18.07
CA GLY A 290 13.25 24.25 -18.80
C GLY A 290 12.56 23.70 -20.04
N ASP A 291 13.34 23.42 -21.10
CA ASP A 291 12.89 22.65 -22.27
C ASP A 291 12.68 21.19 -21.89
N LEU A 292 11.66 20.57 -22.50
CA LEU A 292 11.38 19.16 -22.27
C LEU A 292 12.46 18.27 -22.88
N ARG A 293 12.89 17.26 -22.16
CA ARG A 293 13.63 16.15 -22.77
C ARG A 293 12.71 15.41 -23.74
N ALA A 294 13.26 14.99 -24.87
CA ALA A 294 12.52 14.14 -25.79
C ALA A 294 12.06 12.87 -25.06
N VAL A 295 10.77 12.58 -25.16
CA VAL A 295 10.22 11.31 -24.69
C VAL A 295 10.62 10.27 -25.73
N SER A 296 11.67 9.49 -25.49
CA SER A 296 12.02 8.41 -26.39
C SER A 296 11.04 7.27 -26.20
N ALA A 297 10.27 6.98 -27.22
CA ALA A 297 9.46 5.77 -27.31
C ALA A 297 10.36 4.56 -27.67
N GLU A 298 11.47 4.37 -26.94
CA GLU A 298 12.41 3.26 -27.16
C GLU A 298 11.86 1.95 -26.59
N GLY A 299 10.71 1.50 -27.07
CA GLY A 299 10.23 0.15 -26.90
C GLY A 299 10.32 -0.64 -28.21
N ARG A 300 10.63 -1.93 -28.15
CA ARG A 300 10.42 -2.80 -29.31
C ARG A 300 8.95 -2.75 -29.68
N ARG A 301 8.64 -2.52 -30.96
CA ARG A 301 7.26 -2.38 -31.48
C ARG A 301 6.43 -3.68 -31.43
N THR A 302 6.97 -4.75 -30.89
CA THR A 302 6.27 -6.03 -30.77
C THR A 302 5.53 -6.11 -29.43
N PRO A 303 4.26 -6.53 -29.41
CA PRO A 303 3.55 -6.73 -28.16
C PRO A 303 4.22 -7.80 -27.29
N PRO A 304 4.08 -7.74 -25.95
CA PRO A 304 4.66 -8.73 -25.08
C PRO A 304 4.06 -10.11 -25.35
N ALA A 305 4.90 -11.14 -25.42
CA ALA A 305 4.44 -12.53 -25.60
C ALA A 305 3.66 -13.01 -24.36
N GLY A 306 2.48 -13.62 -24.58
CA GLY A 306 1.63 -14.24 -23.55
C GLY A 306 0.59 -13.29 -22.95
N LYS A 307 -0.35 -13.87 -22.20
CA LYS A 307 -1.47 -13.13 -21.61
C LYS A 307 -1.02 -12.37 -20.35
N ILE A 308 -1.23 -11.08 -20.30
CA ILE A 308 -0.89 -10.21 -19.14
C ILE A 308 -1.59 -10.70 -17.86
N VAL A 309 -2.84 -11.14 -17.97
CA VAL A 309 -3.60 -11.69 -16.83
C VAL A 309 -2.87 -12.87 -16.18
N GLU A 310 -2.34 -13.80 -16.96
CA GLU A 310 -1.59 -14.95 -16.46
C GLU A 310 -0.28 -14.53 -15.77
N ARG A 311 0.42 -13.53 -16.36
CA ARG A 311 1.63 -12.95 -15.77
C ARG A 311 1.35 -12.25 -14.44
N ARG A 312 0.28 -11.44 -14.37
CA ARG A 312 -0.18 -10.78 -13.14
C ARG A 312 -0.51 -11.81 -12.07
N LEU A 313 -1.26 -12.85 -12.40
CA LEU A 313 -1.58 -13.92 -11.46
C LEU A 313 -0.34 -14.67 -10.96
N LYS A 314 0.64 -14.92 -11.84
CA LYS A 314 1.91 -15.56 -11.46
C LYS A 314 2.69 -14.66 -10.49
N LEU A 315 2.83 -13.37 -10.80
CA LEU A 315 3.43 -12.37 -9.91
C LEU A 315 2.76 -12.38 -8.53
N GLN A 316 1.42 -12.27 -8.50
CA GLN A 316 0.64 -12.24 -7.27
C GLN A 316 0.84 -13.50 -6.40
N LYS A 317 0.86 -14.68 -7.01
CA LYS A 317 1.14 -15.94 -6.31
C LYS A 317 2.57 -16.00 -5.76
N THR A 318 3.54 -15.52 -6.53
CA THR A 318 4.96 -15.42 -6.12
C THR A 318 5.09 -14.52 -4.89
N MET A 319 4.47 -13.34 -4.91
CA MET A 319 4.53 -12.38 -3.81
C MET A 319 3.87 -12.92 -2.54
N VAL A 320 2.69 -13.53 -2.64
CA VAL A 320 2.03 -14.15 -1.48
C VAL A 320 2.89 -15.25 -0.87
N ARG A 321 3.49 -16.10 -1.72
CA ARG A 321 4.22 -17.28 -1.26
C ARG A 321 5.56 -16.94 -0.61
N TYR A 322 6.31 -15.98 -1.16
CA TYR A 322 7.70 -15.76 -0.81
C TYR A 322 8.01 -14.39 -0.20
N ALA A 323 7.14 -13.39 -0.41
CA ALA A 323 7.28 -12.04 0.11
C ALA A 323 6.06 -11.59 0.95
N GLY A 324 5.32 -12.55 1.50
CA GLY A 324 4.14 -12.32 2.34
C GLY A 324 4.49 -12.02 3.80
N LEU A 325 3.66 -12.54 4.71
CA LEU A 325 3.79 -12.34 6.17
C LEU A 325 5.06 -12.94 6.77
N ARG A 326 5.52 -14.08 6.25
CA ARG A 326 6.78 -14.72 6.64
C ARG A 326 7.67 -14.83 5.42
N ARG A 327 8.93 -14.51 5.61
CA ARG A 327 9.94 -14.43 4.55
C ARG A 327 11.23 -15.11 5.01
N ASP A 328 11.98 -15.65 4.08
CA ASP A 328 13.33 -16.15 4.30
C ASP A 328 14.17 -15.91 3.04
N ARG A 329 15.51 -15.97 3.17
CA ARG A 329 16.43 -15.73 2.07
C ARG A 329 16.12 -16.61 0.85
N THR A 330 15.87 -17.91 1.07
CA THR A 330 15.62 -18.87 -0.01
C THR A 330 14.35 -18.54 -0.77
N GLY A 331 13.26 -18.25 -0.06
CA GLY A 331 11.98 -17.85 -0.66
C GLY A 331 12.08 -16.53 -1.41
N LEU A 332 12.70 -15.51 -0.79
CA LEU A 332 12.91 -14.20 -1.42
C LEU A 332 13.79 -14.29 -2.68
N GLN A 333 14.84 -15.14 -2.67
CA GLN A 333 15.65 -15.37 -3.87
C GLN A 333 14.85 -16.02 -4.99
N LYS A 334 14.02 -17.02 -4.67
CA LYS A 334 13.08 -17.62 -5.64
C LYS A 334 12.10 -16.58 -6.20
N ALA A 335 11.58 -15.69 -5.34
CA ALA A 335 10.73 -14.60 -5.80
C ALA A 335 11.46 -13.68 -6.77
N LEU A 336 12.68 -13.26 -6.43
CA LEU A 336 13.51 -12.41 -7.28
C LEU A 336 13.76 -13.07 -8.66
N ASP A 337 14.10 -14.35 -8.69
CA ASP A 337 14.33 -15.09 -9.94
C ASP A 337 13.06 -15.21 -10.79
N GLU A 338 11.91 -15.48 -10.18
CA GLU A 338 10.62 -15.54 -10.85
C GLU A 338 10.18 -14.20 -11.44
N LEU A 339 10.40 -13.11 -10.70
CA LEU A 339 10.09 -11.75 -11.15
C LEU A 339 11.04 -11.31 -12.27
N ASN A 340 12.33 -11.62 -12.15
CA ASN A 340 13.33 -11.32 -13.19
C ASN A 340 13.03 -12.02 -14.51
N ARG A 341 12.49 -13.24 -14.50
CA ARG A 341 12.03 -13.93 -15.74
C ARG A 341 10.90 -13.19 -16.45
N GLN A 342 10.19 -12.29 -15.76
CA GLN A 342 9.15 -11.46 -16.35
C GLN A 342 9.65 -10.10 -16.83
N MET A 343 10.86 -9.66 -16.43
CA MET A 343 11.46 -8.38 -16.82
C MET A 343 11.50 -8.12 -18.34
N PRO A 344 11.69 -9.12 -19.23
CA PRO A 344 11.70 -8.84 -20.68
C PRO A 344 10.44 -8.15 -21.17
N VAL A 345 9.29 -8.27 -20.48
CA VAL A 345 8.05 -7.58 -20.85
C VAL A 345 8.20 -6.05 -20.83
N LEU A 346 9.04 -5.52 -19.93
CA LEU A 346 9.28 -4.08 -19.79
C LEU A 346 10.06 -3.47 -20.97
N ARG A 347 10.61 -4.31 -21.87
CA ARG A 347 11.34 -3.88 -23.08
C ARG A 347 10.43 -3.75 -24.29
N HIS A 348 9.15 -4.12 -24.17
CA HIS A 348 8.17 -3.99 -25.23
C HIS A 348 7.45 -2.64 -25.16
N GLU A 349 6.91 -2.19 -26.29
CA GLU A 349 6.00 -1.05 -26.30
C GLU A 349 4.67 -1.47 -25.68
N LEU A 350 4.40 -0.97 -24.47
CA LEU A 350 3.16 -1.22 -23.76
C LEU A 350 2.12 -0.16 -24.17
N ARG A 351 0.96 -0.61 -24.62
CA ARG A 351 -0.09 0.29 -25.12
C ARG A 351 -1.37 0.23 -24.31
N LYS A 352 -1.72 -0.97 -23.86
CA LYS A 352 -2.93 -1.18 -23.09
C LYS A 352 -2.70 -0.84 -21.62
N ARG A 353 -3.72 -0.30 -20.97
CA ARG A 353 -3.69 0.01 -19.54
C ARG A 353 -3.25 -1.17 -18.68
N GLU A 354 -3.79 -2.36 -18.93
CA GLU A 354 -3.46 -3.58 -18.20
C GLU A 354 -1.97 -3.99 -18.33
N GLU A 355 -1.34 -3.69 -19.46
CA GLU A 355 0.09 -3.91 -19.71
C GLU A 355 0.94 -2.93 -18.91
N LEU A 356 0.53 -1.66 -18.87
CA LEU A 356 1.20 -0.59 -18.11
C LEU A 356 1.07 -0.82 -16.60
N GLU A 357 -0.12 -1.17 -16.12
CA GLU A 357 -0.36 -1.56 -14.71
C GLU A 357 0.48 -2.77 -14.31
N PHE A 358 0.56 -3.80 -15.16
CA PHE A 358 1.41 -4.95 -14.90
C PHE A 358 2.89 -4.59 -14.82
N ALA A 359 3.39 -3.73 -15.70
CA ALA A 359 4.78 -3.25 -15.67
C ALA A 359 5.09 -2.50 -14.37
N ASN A 360 4.15 -1.69 -13.88
CA ASN A 360 4.27 -0.98 -12.61
C ASN A 360 4.25 -1.95 -11.42
N LEU A 361 3.34 -2.93 -11.41
CA LEU A 361 3.30 -3.99 -10.40
C LEU A 361 4.60 -4.80 -10.36
N LEU A 362 5.15 -5.16 -11.52
CA LEU A 362 6.41 -5.91 -11.61
C LEU A 362 7.58 -5.08 -11.05
N THR A 363 7.62 -3.78 -11.35
CA THR A 363 8.61 -2.87 -10.80
C THR A 363 8.51 -2.80 -9.27
N CYS A 364 7.32 -2.55 -8.72
CA CYS A 364 7.10 -2.49 -7.28
C CYS A 364 7.42 -3.82 -6.57
N ALA A 365 7.03 -4.95 -7.16
CA ALA A 365 7.34 -6.28 -6.61
C ALA A 365 8.85 -6.54 -6.53
N LEU A 366 9.61 -6.16 -7.59
CA LEU A 366 11.06 -6.26 -7.59
C LEU A 366 11.70 -5.37 -6.52
N LEU A 367 11.23 -4.13 -6.35
CA LEU A 367 11.71 -3.23 -5.32
C LEU A 367 11.43 -3.81 -3.92
N THR A 368 10.23 -4.34 -3.68
CA THR A 368 9.85 -4.98 -2.42
C THR A 368 10.73 -6.19 -2.09
N VAL A 369 10.94 -7.09 -3.05
CA VAL A 369 11.73 -8.30 -2.82
C VAL A 369 13.22 -7.97 -2.62
N LYS A 370 13.78 -7.02 -3.38
CA LYS A 370 15.16 -6.56 -3.21
C LYS A 370 15.37 -5.93 -1.82
N SER A 371 14.48 -5.04 -1.38
CA SER A 371 14.54 -4.44 -0.05
C SER A 371 14.43 -5.50 1.05
N ALA A 372 13.51 -6.47 0.90
CA ALA A 372 13.33 -7.55 1.86
C ALA A 372 14.53 -8.52 1.94
N LEU A 373 15.23 -8.77 0.82
CA LEU A 373 16.48 -9.53 0.81
C LEU A 373 17.61 -8.79 1.50
N PHE A 374 17.67 -7.47 1.28
CA PHE A 374 18.72 -6.62 1.80
C PHE A 374 18.65 -6.47 3.32
N ARG A 375 17.44 -6.29 3.90
CA ARG A 375 17.24 -6.16 5.34
C ARG A 375 17.29 -7.52 6.04
N GLU A 376 18.32 -7.75 6.82
CA GLU A 376 18.57 -9.01 7.55
C GLU A 376 18.20 -8.87 9.03
N GLU A 377 16.96 -8.52 9.30
CA GLU A 377 16.33 -8.46 10.63
C GLU A 377 14.83 -8.70 10.49
N SER A 378 14.11 -8.77 11.61
CA SER A 378 12.65 -8.66 11.68
C SER A 378 12.25 -7.38 12.38
N ARG A 379 11.35 -6.59 11.72
CA ARG A 379 10.87 -5.31 12.25
C ARG A 379 9.47 -5.01 11.70
N GLY A 380 8.49 -4.85 12.58
CA GLY A 380 7.13 -4.52 12.20
C GLY A 380 6.56 -5.50 11.15
N ALA A 381 6.14 -4.98 10.01
CA ALA A 381 5.57 -5.79 8.93
C ALA A 381 6.59 -6.65 8.16
N HIS A 382 7.88 -6.43 8.34
CA HIS A 382 8.94 -7.25 7.74
C HIS A 382 9.38 -8.32 8.74
N TYR A 383 8.98 -9.57 8.50
CA TYR A 383 9.37 -10.70 9.35
C TYR A 383 10.17 -11.73 8.56
N ARG A 384 11.41 -11.95 8.99
CA ARG A 384 12.38 -12.89 8.42
C ARG A 384 12.53 -14.09 9.35
N THR A 385 12.15 -15.29 8.93
CA THR A 385 12.30 -16.51 9.75
C THR A 385 13.75 -16.91 9.95
N ASP A 386 14.64 -16.49 9.04
CA ASP A 386 16.10 -16.68 9.13
C ASP A 386 16.83 -15.56 9.91
N PHE A 387 16.12 -14.44 10.21
CA PHE A 387 16.59 -13.34 11.05
C PHE A 387 15.41 -12.85 11.92
N PRO A 388 14.94 -13.66 12.89
CA PRO A 388 13.68 -13.39 13.60
C PRO A 388 13.76 -12.20 14.56
N GLU A 389 14.96 -11.81 14.96
CA GLU A 389 15.18 -10.75 15.94
C GLU A 389 15.31 -9.37 15.27
N LYS A 390 14.96 -8.35 16.04
CA LYS A 390 15.18 -6.95 15.70
C LYS A 390 16.63 -6.57 16.04
N ASP A 391 17.33 -5.89 15.13
CA ASP A 391 18.70 -5.44 15.33
C ASP A 391 18.82 -3.91 15.16
N ASP A 392 18.66 -3.16 16.25
CA ASP A 392 18.77 -1.70 16.23
C ASP A 392 20.20 -1.20 15.98
N ARG A 393 21.22 -2.00 16.25
CA ARG A 393 22.62 -1.58 16.02
C ARG A 393 22.94 -1.50 14.53
N ARG A 394 22.47 -2.47 13.76
CA ARG A 394 22.70 -2.53 12.31
C ARG A 394 21.57 -1.89 11.51
N TRP A 395 20.31 -2.09 11.90
CA TRP A 395 19.14 -1.86 11.06
C TRP A 395 18.19 -0.76 11.52
N LEU A 396 18.57 0.08 12.52
CA LEU A 396 17.83 1.32 12.78
C LEU A 396 18.12 2.34 11.67
N LYS A 397 17.73 1.97 10.45
CA LYS A 397 17.99 2.68 9.19
C LYS A 397 16.85 2.45 8.23
N HIS A 398 16.71 3.35 7.28
CA HIS A 398 15.88 3.16 6.10
C HIS A 398 16.63 2.36 5.03
N THR A 399 15.92 1.50 4.31
CA THR A 399 16.40 0.90 3.06
C THR A 399 16.04 1.82 1.90
N THR A 400 16.99 2.16 1.06
CA THR A 400 16.76 3.02 -0.10
C THR A 400 17.11 2.29 -1.40
N ILE A 401 16.38 2.56 -2.47
CA ILE A 401 16.71 2.07 -3.81
C ILE A 401 16.65 3.22 -4.80
N HIS A 402 17.70 3.36 -5.60
CA HIS A 402 17.75 4.29 -6.73
C HIS A 402 18.11 3.51 -8.00
N ARG A 403 17.53 3.88 -9.14
CA ARG A 403 17.69 3.09 -10.38
C ARG A 403 19.14 3.00 -10.87
N GLU A 404 19.95 4.00 -10.61
CA GLU A 404 21.36 4.09 -11.05
C GLU A 404 22.33 3.69 -9.93
N LEU A 405 22.04 4.08 -8.69
CA LEU A 405 22.92 3.83 -7.54
C LEU A 405 22.68 2.47 -6.87
N GLY A 406 21.59 1.79 -7.23
CA GLY A 406 21.21 0.51 -6.63
C GLY A 406 20.55 0.65 -5.25
N ILE A 407 20.72 -0.40 -4.42
CA ILE A 407 20.20 -0.45 -3.06
C ILE A 407 21.23 0.11 -2.06
N GLY A 408 20.73 0.84 -1.07
CA GLY A 408 21.55 1.47 -0.03
C GLY A 408 20.80 1.64 1.28
N GLU A 409 21.42 2.34 2.20
CA GLU A 409 20.93 2.61 3.55
C GLU A 409 20.91 4.12 3.81
N GLU A 410 19.96 4.57 4.64
CA GLU A 410 19.89 5.94 5.14
C GLU A 410 19.58 5.92 6.64
N ALA A 411 20.31 6.71 7.43
CA ALA A 411 20.02 6.82 8.85
C ALA A 411 18.60 7.34 9.09
N VAL A 412 17.92 6.79 10.08
CA VAL A 412 16.68 7.40 10.57
C VAL A 412 17.04 8.77 11.13
N GLY A 413 16.59 9.82 10.49
CA GLY A 413 16.82 11.20 10.92
C GLY A 413 16.27 11.38 12.33
N GLY A 414 17.12 11.72 13.29
CA GLY A 414 16.65 12.26 14.55
C GLY A 414 15.81 13.50 14.26
N VAL A 415 14.67 13.64 14.92
CA VAL A 415 13.90 14.89 14.94
C VAL A 415 14.86 15.94 15.50
N ARG A 416 15.49 16.71 14.63
CA ARG A 416 16.09 17.98 15.09
C ARG A 416 14.89 18.86 15.35
N GLU A 417 14.62 19.13 16.64
CA GLU A 417 13.71 20.18 17.02
C GLU A 417 14.17 21.45 16.28
N PRO A 418 13.25 22.20 15.67
CA PRO A 418 13.61 23.48 15.11
C PRO A 418 14.07 24.37 16.27
N VAL A 419 15.31 24.84 16.19
CA VAL A 419 15.87 25.88 17.03
C VAL A 419 15.13 27.18 16.78
#